data_d618fc16aa2d8e8084e78bc868dda744
#
_entry.id   d618fc16aa2d8e8084e78bc868dda744
#
_cell.length_a   1.000
_cell.length_b   1.000
_cell.length_c   1.000
_cell.angle_alpha   90.00
_cell.angle_beta   90.00
_cell.angle_gamma   90.00
#
_symmetry.space_group_name_H-M   'P 1'
#
loop_
_entity.id
_entity.type
_entity.pdbx_description
1 polymer ?
#
loop_
_entity_poly.entity_id
_entity_poly.type
_entity_poly.pdbx_seq_one_letter_code
_entity_poly.pdbx_strand_id
1 'polypeptide(L)'
;MGFTLRAGLAMMGPQGQATVAELVPEIIAWAKGPMVAVADGCLDDPRVHLHMGDVGQVIRSNAAVFDGILLDVDNGPDGLTRKGNDGLYSAVGLAAAMRALRAGGILAIWSAAPDKKFNQRLEEAGFAVDEVAVRARTNGKGPRHIIWFARKV
;
A
#
# COMPACT_ATOMS: atom_id res chain seq x y z
N MET A 1 6.80 9.20 -3.81
CA MET A 1 6.64 10.59 -4.32
C MET A 1 5.33 11.24 -3.87
N GLY A 2 4.57 10.64 -2.96
CA GLY A 2 3.39 11.25 -2.35
C GLY A 2 2.09 11.20 -3.15
N PHE A 3 2.06 10.72 -4.39
CA PHE A 3 0.83 10.69 -5.19
C PHE A 3 -0.30 9.90 -4.54
N THR A 4 -0.01 8.69 -4.07
CA THR A 4 -0.97 7.81 -3.40
C THR A 4 -1.46 8.44 -2.09
N LEU A 5 -0.54 9.01 -1.31
CA LEU A 5 -0.87 9.72 -0.07
C LEU A 5 -1.79 10.93 -0.32
N ARG A 6 -1.45 11.77 -1.31
CA ARG A 6 -2.29 12.93 -1.67
C ARG A 6 -3.70 12.51 -2.08
N ALA A 7 -3.81 11.48 -2.94
CA ALA A 7 -5.11 10.95 -3.34
C ALA A 7 -5.90 10.42 -2.14
N GLY A 8 -5.25 9.70 -1.23
CA GLY A 8 -5.86 9.22 0.01
C GLY A 8 -6.34 10.36 0.90
N LEU A 9 -5.49 11.35 1.17
CA LEU A 9 -5.84 12.51 2.00
C LEU A 9 -7.02 13.32 1.44
N ALA A 10 -7.13 13.41 0.11
CA ALA A 10 -8.25 14.10 -0.55
C ALA A 10 -9.59 13.37 -0.33
N MET A 11 -9.57 12.06 -0.13
CA MET A 11 -10.78 11.24 0.11
C MET A 11 -11.08 11.05 1.60
N MET A 12 -10.11 11.31 2.47
CA MET A 12 -10.27 11.14 3.91
C MET A 12 -10.97 12.35 4.53
N GLY A 13 -11.86 12.09 5.49
CA GLY A 13 -12.46 13.14 6.32
C GLY A 13 -11.42 13.79 7.27
N PRO A 14 -11.79 14.86 7.95
CA PRO A 14 -10.87 15.63 8.80
C PRO A 14 -10.34 14.85 10.01
N GLN A 15 -11.02 13.78 10.42
CA GLN A 15 -10.61 12.91 11.53
C GLN A 15 -9.85 11.66 11.04
N GLY A 16 -9.69 11.49 9.72
CA GLY A 16 -8.92 10.39 9.15
C GLY A 16 -7.44 10.51 9.53
N GLN A 17 -6.77 9.38 9.70
CA GLN A 17 -5.34 9.33 10.01
C GLN A 17 -4.64 8.46 8.97
N ALA A 18 -3.49 8.88 8.50
CA ALA A 18 -2.66 8.15 7.54
C ALA A 18 -1.28 7.87 8.14
N THR A 19 -0.91 6.61 8.24
CA THR A 19 0.48 6.23 8.58
C THR A 19 1.23 5.94 7.30
N VAL A 20 2.31 6.67 7.05
CA VAL A 20 3.24 6.44 5.93
C VAL A 20 4.47 5.73 6.48
N ALA A 21 4.68 4.48 6.07
CA ALA A 21 5.88 3.73 6.40
C ALA A 21 6.87 3.84 5.23
N GLU A 22 8.06 4.37 5.49
CA GLU A 22 9.14 4.51 4.50
C GLU A 22 10.45 3.98 5.10
N LEU A 23 11.08 3.07 4.37
CA LEU A 23 12.33 2.43 4.80
C LEU A 23 13.56 3.28 4.45
N VAL A 24 13.47 4.11 3.40
CA VAL A 24 14.61 4.87 2.84
C VAL A 24 14.47 6.35 3.21
N PRO A 25 15.29 6.85 4.18
CA PRO A 25 15.19 8.24 4.65
C PRO A 25 15.34 9.28 3.54
N GLU A 26 16.13 8.98 2.51
CA GLU A 26 16.39 9.85 1.38
C GLU A 26 15.12 10.17 0.59
N ILE A 27 14.17 9.23 0.51
CA ILE A 27 12.88 9.44 -0.18
C ILE A 27 12.09 10.54 0.51
N ILE A 28 12.09 10.55 1.84
CA ILE A 28 11.44 11.61 2.63
C ILE A 28 12.17 12.94 2.48
N ALA A 29 13.50 12.91 2.53
CA ALA A 29 14.32 14.11 2.31
C ALA A 29 14.06 14.71 0.92
N TRP A 30 13.96 13.88 -0.12
CA TRP A 30 13.63 14.34 -1.47
C TRP A 30 12.21 14.90 -1.56
N ALA A 31 11.23 14.27 -0.94
CA ALA A 31 9.84 14.74 -0.94
C ALA A 31 9.70 16.12 -0.25
N LYS A 32 10.49 16.37 0.80
CA LYS A 32 10.53 17.66 1.52
C LYS A 32 11.48 18.69 0.90
N GLY A 33 12.35 18.26 -0.03
CA GLY A 33 13.37 19.08 -0.68
C GLY A 33 13.12 19.24 -2.18
N PRO A 34 13.98 18.65 -3.05
CA PRO A 34 13.94 18.89 -4.49
C PRO A 34 12.62 18.46 -5.15
N MET A 35 11.84 17.60 -4.53
CA MET A 35 10.56 17.12 -5.04
C MET A 35 9.35 17.72 -4.31
N VAL A 36 9.53 18.78 -3.54
CA VAL A 36 8.46 19.41 -2.77
C VAL A 36 7.26 19.83 -3.63
N ALA A 37 7.51 20.34 -4.84
CA ALA A 37 6.43 20.70 -5.78
C ALA A 37 5.59 19.50 -6.24
N VAL A 38 6.17 18.30 -6.24
CA VAL A 38 5.47 17.05 -6.59
C VAL A 38 4.75 16.47 -5.38
N ALA A 39 5.40 16.49 -4.23
CA ALA A 39 4.82 16.01 -2.96
C ALA A 39 3.70 16.93 -2.46
N ASP A 40 3.74 18.24 -2.81
CA ASP A 40 2.71 19.23 -2.53
C ASP A 40 2.34 19.29 -1.03
N GLY A 41 3.35 19.24 -0.17
CA GLY A 41 3.20 19.34 1.28
C GLY A 41 2.46 18.19 1.96
N CYS A 42 2.12 17.11 1.24
CA CYS A 42 1.30 16.03 1.81
C CYS A 42 1.90 15.35 3.06
N LEU A 43 3.22 15.40 3.23
CA LEU A 43 3.89 14.85 4.41
C LEU A 43 3.78 15.75 5.64
N ASP A 44 3.36 16.99 5.47
CA ASP A 44 3.19 17.97 6.56
C ASP A 44 1.70 18.14 6.94
N ASP A 45 0.80 17.38 6.31
CA ASP A 45 -0.62 17.32 6.69
C ASP A 45 -0.74 16.76 8.12
N PRO A 46 -1.49 17.42 9.03
CA PRO A 46 -1.60 17.00 10.42
C PRO A 46 -2.22 15.60 10.63
N ARG A 47 -2.86 15.05 9.61
CA ARG A 47 -3.41 13.69 9.62
C ARG A 47 -2.36 12.64 9.29
N VAL A 48 -1.13 13.03 8.91
CA VAL A 48 -0.08 12.11 8.47
C VAL A 48 0.90 11.82 9.60
N HIS A 49 1.08 10.54 9.88
CA HIS A 49 2.09 10.02 10.79
C HIS A 49 3.17 9.30 9.99
N LEU A 50 4.37 9.86 9.99
CA LEU A 50 5.52 9.27 9.31
C LEU A 50 6.21 8.24 10.22
N HIS A 51 6.28 7.00 9.76
CA HIS A 51 7.04 5.92 10.39
C HIS A 51 8.27 5.59 9.54
N MET A 52 9.46 5.90 10.09
CA MET A 52 10.73 5.53 9.44
C MET A 52 11.05 4.07 9.78
N GLY A 53 10.78 3.16 8.83
CA GLY A 53 11.03 1.74 9.05
C GLY A 53 10.22 0.82 8.14
N ASP A 54 10.33 -0.48 8.42
CA ASP A 54 9.68 -1.54 7.66
C ASP A 54 8.14 -1.53 7.85
N VAL A 55 7.41 -1.40 6.75
CA VAL A 55 5.94 -1.47 6.72
C VAL A 55 5.42 -2.80 7.29
N GLY A 56 6.12 -3.90 7.06
CA GLY A 56 5.78 -5.21 7.62
C GLY A 56 5.83 -5.21 9.16
N GLN A 57 6.73 -4.44 9.77
CA GLN A 57 6.76 -4.28 11.22
C GLN A 57 5.52 -3.52 11.71
N VAL A 58 5.14 -2.43 11.03
CA VAL A 58 3.92 -1.67 11.35
C VAL A 58 2.70 -2.59 11.28
N ILE A 59 2.56 -3.37 10.21
CA ILE A 59 1.44 -4.31 10.04
C ILE A 59 1.42 -5.36 11.15
N ARG A 60 2.57 -6.00 11.44
CA ARG A 60 2.66 -7.06 12.46
C ARG A 60 2.38 -6.59 13.88
N SER A 61 2.69 -5.32 14.17
CA SER A 61 2.53 -4.74 15.52
C SER A 61 1.11 -4.26 15.82
N ASN A 62 0.19 -4.34 14.87
CA ASN A 62 -1.16 -3.81 15.01
C ASN A 62 -2.23 -4.91 14.84
N ALA A 63 -3.39 -4.71 15.46
CA ALA A 63 -4.55 -5.58 15.34
C ALA A 63 -5.84 -4.76 15.33
N ALA A 64 -6.65 -4.90 14.29
CA ALA A 64 -7.92 -4.19 14.07
C ALA A 64 -7.79 -2.65 14.21
N VAL A 65 -6.75 -2.08 13.62
CA VAL A 65 -6.44 -0.63 13.68
C VAL A 65 -6.72 0.06 12.35
N PHE A 66 -6.46 -0.61 11.22
CA PHE A 66 -6.51 0.01 9.90
C PHE A 66 -7.83 -0.26 9.18
N ASP A 67 -8.42 0.77 8.60
CA ASP A 67 -9.54 0.67 7.65
C ASP A 67 -9.03 0.33 6.24
N GLY A 68 -7.80 0.72 5.92
CA GLY A 68 -7.12 0.39 4.68
C GLY A 68 -5.61 0.24 4.87
N ILE A 69 -5.01 -0.71 4.16
CA ILE A 69 -3.56 -0.88 4.04
C ILE A 69 -3.25 -0.86 2.55
N LEU A 70 -2.37 0.05 2.11
CA LEU A 70 -1.96 0.18 0.72
C LEU A 70 -0.49 -0.22 0.60
N LEU A 71 -0.21 -1.28 -0.14
CA LEU A 71 1.14 -1.74 -0.44
C LEU A 71 1.51 -1.38 -1.88
N ASP A 72 2.35 -0.36 -2.00
CA ASP A 72 2.95 0.10 -3.25
C ASP A 72 4.48 -0.07 -3.10
N VAL A 73 4.89 -1.31 -2.82
CA VAL A 73 6.29 -1.68 -2.57
C VAL A 73 6.82 -2.51 -3.73
N ASP A 74 7.93 -2.08 -4.32
CA ASP A 74 8.57 -2.68 -5.49
C ASP A 74 7.60 -2.87 -6.69
N ASN A 75 7.74 -3.98 -7.42
CA ASN A 75 6.92 -4.31 -8.59
C ASN A 75 5.77 -5.28 -8.28
N GLY A 76 5.39 -5.41 -7.01
CA GLY A 76 4.35 -6.33 -6.55
C GLY A 76 4.90 -7.70 -6.10
N PRO A 77 4.03 -8.72 -5.95
CA PRO A 77 4.38 -10.01 -5.35
C PRO A 77 5.49 -10.79 -6.05
N ASP A 78 5.64 -10.62 -7.37
CA ASP A 78 6.71 -11.21 -8.18
C ASP A 78 7.91 -10.27 -8.38
N GLY A 79 7.90 -9.10 -7.77
CA GLY A 79 8.96 -8.10 -7.88
C GLY A 79 10.24 -8.55 -7.17
N LEU A 80 11.20 -9.04 -7.93
CA LEU A 80 12.46 -9.63 -7.45
C LEU A 80 13.46 -8.65 -6.82
N THR A 81 13.07 -7.44 -6.49
CA THR A 81 14.02 -6.37 -6.14
C THR A 81 14.55 -6.46 -4.72
N ARG A 82 13.80 -7.03 -3.77
CA ARG A 82 14.26 -7.23 -2.38
C ARG A 82 13.64 -8.48 -1.76
N LYS A 83 14.46 -9.47 -1.40
CA LYS A 83 14.06 -10.65 -0.60
C LYS A 83 13.34 -10.31 0.72
N GLY A 84 13.53 -9.08 1.25
CA GLY A 84 12.87 -8.62 2.46
C GLY A 84 11.36 -8.39 2.30
N ASN A 85 10.89 -8.10 1.08
CA ASN A 85 9.46 -7.83 0.81
C ASN A 85 8.66 -9.11 0.55
N ASP A 86 9.32 -10.25 0.25
CA ASP A 86 8.66 -11.54 0.04
C ASP A 86 7.81 -11.94 1.26
N GLY A 87 8.23 -11.53 2.45
CA GLY A 87 7.50 -11.76 3.69
C GLY A 87 6.12 -11.10 3.75
N LEU A 88 5.92 -9.93 3.10
CA LEU A 88 4.64 -9.22 3.07
C LEU A 88 3.57 -9.99 2.29
N TYR A 89 3.98 -10.63 1.21
CA TYR A 89 3.11 -11.36 0.27
C TYR A 89 3.00 -12.86 0.58
N SER A 90 3.70 -13.33 1.61
CA SER A 90 3.59 -14.70 2.12
C SER A 90 2.28 -14.91 2.87
N ALA A 91 1.89 -16.18 3.08
CA ALA A 91 0.74 -16.52 3.92
C ALA A 91 0.81 -15.87 5.33
N VAL A 92 2.01 -15.81 5.91
CA VAL A 92 2.25 -15.16 7.23
C VAL A 92 2.03 -13.65 7.16
N GLY A 93 2.53 -13.00 6.10
CA GLY A 93 2.35 -11.57 5.89
C GLY A 93 0.88 -11.20 5.65
N LEU A 94 0.19 -11.97 4.82
CA LEU A 94 -1.24 -11.78 4.55
C LEU A 94 -2.10 -12.02 5.79
N ALA A 95 -1.78 -13.03 6.61
CA ALA A 95 -2.44 -13.24 7.90
C ALA A 95 -2.20 -12.07 8.88
N ALA A 96 -1.00 -11.48 8.87
CA ALA A 96 -0.71 -10.28 9.65
C ALA A 96 -1.52 -9.06 9.17
N ALA A 97 -1.61 -8.85 7.85
CA ALA A 97 -2.44 -7.80 7.27
C ALA A 97 -3.93 -8.00 7.59
N MET A 98 -4.44 -9.22 7.48
CA MET A 98 -5.78 -9.59 7.87
C MET A 98 -6.07 -9.24 9.34
N ARG A 99 -5.14 -9.55 10.24
CA ARG A 99 -5.27 -9.22 11.67
C ARG A 99 -5.23 -7.70 11.91
N ALA A 100 -4.38 -6.97 11.21
CA ALA A 100 -4.19 -5.53 11.38
C ALA A 100 -5.39 -4.71 10.88
N LEU A 101 -6.14 -5.23 9.89
CA LEU A 101 -7.34 -4.62 9.37
C LEU A 101 -8.53 -4.77 10.32
N ARG A 102 -9.37 -3.75 10.37
CA ARG A 102 -10.72 -3.82 10.93
C ARG A 102 -11.63 -4.71 10.07
N ALA A 103 -12.76 -5.15 10.60
CA ALA A 103 -13.79 -5.81 9.81
C ALA A 103 -14.24 -4.91 8.65
N GLY A 104 -14.33 -5.46 7.44
CA GLY A 104 -14.61 -4.70 6.22
C GLY A 104 -13.44 -3.89 5.67
N GLY A 105 -12.29 -3.85 6.36
CA GLY A 105 -11.09 -3.14 5.91
C GLY A 105 -10.48 -3.76 4.66
N ILE A 106 -9.72 -2.97 3.91
CA ILE A 106 -9.18 -3.33 2.59
C ILE A 106 -7.66 -3.33 2.59
N LEU A 107 -7.07 -4.42 2.10
CA LEU A 107 -5.67 -4.48 1.69
C LEU A 107 -5.61 -4.22 0.18
N ALA A 108 -5.03 -3.09 -0.23
CA ALA A 108 -4.81 -2.76 -1.63
C ALA A 108 -3.35 -3.01 -2.01
N ILE A 109 -3.11 -3.79 -3.06
CA ILE A 109 -1.76 -4.15 -3.52
C ILE A 109 -1.63 -3.79 -4.99
N TRP A 110 -0.65 -2.94 -5.30
CA TRP A 110 -0.27 -2.63 -6.67
C TRP A 110 0.74 -3.64 -7.21
N SER A 111 0.62 -3.98 -8.49
CA SER A 111 1.58 -4.85 -9.20
C SER A 111 1.77 -4.40 -10.65
N ALA A 112 3.00 -4.60 -11.13
CA ALA A 112 3.35 -4.35 -12.53
C ALA A 112 2.70 -5.36 -13.51
N ALA A 113 2.31 -6.55 -13.03
CA ALA A 113 1.75 -7.63 -13.84
C ALA A 113 0.70 -8.44 -13.06
N PRO A 114 -0.21 -9.15 -13.76
CA PRO A 114 -1.14 -10.07 -13.14
C PRO A 114 -0.41 -11.31 -12.59
N ASP A 115 -0.85 -11.78 -11.42
CA ASP A 115 -0.36 -13.01 -10.79
C ASP A 115 -1.53 -13.83 -10.24
N LYS A 116 -1.93 -14.87 -10.98
CA LYS A 116 -3.01 -15.78 -10.60
C LYS A 116 -2.73 -16.55 -9.31
N LYS A 117 -1.45 -16.88 -9.05
CA LYS A 117 -1.06 -17.59 -7.81
C LYS A 117 -1.18 -16.69 -6.61
N PHE A 118 -0.86 -15.41 -6.78
CA PHE A 118 -1.03 -14.44 -5.72
C PHE A 118 -2.51 -14.15 -5.44
N ASN A 119 -3.33 -14.00 -6.48
CA ASN A 119 -4.78 -13.88 -6.31
C ASN A 119 -5.34 -15.04 -5.48
N GLN A 120 -5.01 -16.28 -5.85
CA GLN A 120 -5.42 -17.47 -5.09
C GLN A 120 -4.91 -17.42 -3.63
N ARG A 121 -3.68 -16.98 -3.41
CA ARG A 121 -3.11 -16.85 -2.06
C ARG A 121 -3.87 -15.84 -1.19
N LEU A 122 -4.36 -14.75 -1.78
CA LEU A 122 -5.22 -13.78 -1.08
C LEU A 122 -6.55 -14.41 -0.68
N GLU A 123 -7.18 -15.18 -1.58
CA GLU A 123 -8.43 -15.90 -1.29
C GLU A 123 -8.22 -16.97 -0.20
N GLU A 124 -7.14 -17.74 -0.28
CA GLU A 124 -6.75 -18.72 0.73
C GLU A 124 -6.47 -18.09 2.11
N ALA A 125 -5.99 -16.83 2.11
CA ALA A 125 -5.82 -16.07 3.35
C ALA A 125 -7.13 -15.53 3.93
N GLY A 126 -8.28 -15.75 3.26
CA GLY A 126 -9.61 -15.39 3.73
C GLY A 126 -10.12 -14.04 3.27
N PHE A 127 -9.47 -13.40 2.29
CA PHE A 127 -9.97 -12.15 1.71
C PHE A 127 -11.01 -12.40 0.61
N ALA A 128 -11.98 -11.49 0.51
CA ALA A 128 -12.76 -11.32 -0.72
C ALA A 128 -11.97 -10.42 -1.67
N VAL A 129 -11.64 -10.92 -2.87
CA VAL A 129 -10.65 -10.28 -3.75
C VAL A 129 -11.31 -9.75 -5.02
N ASP A 130 -11.05 -8.49 -5.34
CA ASP A 130 -11.35 -7.84 -6.62
C ASP A 130 -10.02 -7.49 -7.31
N GLU A 131 -9.77 -8.05 -8.49
CA GLU A 131 -8.62 -7.73 -9.32
C GLU A 131 -9.01 -6.68 -10.37
N VAL A 132 -8.36 -5.51 -10.34
CA VAL A 132 -8.64 -4.41 -11.23
C VAL A 132 -7.43 -4.10 -12.12
N ALA A 133 -7.60 -4.22 -13.43
CA ALA A 133 -6.59 -3.79 -14.38
C ALA A 133 -6.69 -2.29 -14.65
N VAL A 134 -5.62 -1.58 -14.37
CA VAL A 134 -5.52 -0.13 -14.59
C VAL A 134 -4.46 0.20 -15.65
N ARG A 135 -4.58 1.34 -16.28
CA ARG A 135 -3.56 1.87 -17.18
C ARG A 135 -2.75 2.96 -16.49
N ALA A 136 -1.44 3.00 -16.74
CA ALA A 136 -0.53 3.97 -16.14
C ALA A 136 -0.87 5.42 -16.49
N ARG A 137 -1.61 5.66 -17.58
CA ARG A 137 -1.98 7.01 -18.04
C ARG A 137 -3.49 7.14 -18.13
N THR A 138 -4.02 8.29 -17.70
CA THR A 138 -5.44 8.64 -17.74
C THR A 138 -6.05 8.65 -19.15
N ASN A 139 -5.21 8.84 -20.18
CA ASN A 139 -5.64 8.77 -21.59
C ASN A 139 -5.77 7.32 -22.13
N GLY A 140 -5.73 6.31 -21.27
CA GLY A 140 -5.84 4.90 -21.64
C GLY A 140 -4.59 4.30 -22.30
N LYS A 141 -3.48 5.05 -22.37
CA LYS A 141 -2.19 4.60 -22.92
C LYS A 141 -1.25 4.16 -21.80
N GLY A 142 -0.16 3.48 -22.17
CA GLY A 142 0.85 2.99 -21.25
C GLY A 142 0.65 1.54 -20.81
N PRO A 143 1.58 0.98 -20.03
CA PRO A 143 1.49 -0.38 -19.53
C PRO A 143 0.22 -0.59 -18.69
N ARG A 144 -0.25 -1.84 -18.67
CA ARG A 144 -1.29 -2.26 -17.73
C ARG A 144 -0.64 -2.67 -16.43
N HIS A 145 -1.26 -2.26 -15.34
CA HIS A 145 -0.94 -2.66 -13.99
C HIS A 145 -2.15 -3.34 -13.36
N ILE A 146 -1.93 -4.08 -12.32
CA ILE A 146 -2.98 -4.72 -11.54
C ILE A 146 -3.04 -4.08 -10.17
N ILE A 147 -4.25 -3.86 -9.66
CA ILE A 147 -4.49 -3.57 -8.26
C ILE A 147 -5.44 -4.63 -7.72
N TRP A 148 -5.00 -5.37 -6.70
CA TRP A 148 -5.88 -6.21 -5.91
C TRP A 148 -6.47 -5.42 -4.76
N PHE A 149 -7.79 -5.42 -4.66
CA PHE A 149 -8.51 -4.95 -3.48
C PHE A 149 -8.99 -6.17 -2.71
N ALA A 150 -8.27 -6.53 -1.67
CA ALA A 150 -8.52 -7.69 -0.83
C ALA A 150 -9.25 -7.23 0.45
N ARG A 151 -10.57 -7.46 0.51
CA ARG A 151 -11.42 -7.03 1.61
C ARG A 151 -11.49 -8.10 2.69
N LYS A 152 -11.29 -7.70 3.94
CA LYS A 152 -11.56 -8.53 5.12
C LYS A 152 -13.06 -8.71 5.29
N VAL A 153 -13.54 -9.94 5.21
CA VAL A 153 -14.94 -10.34 5.46
C VAL A 153 -15.16 -10.70 6.91
#